data_72cf7cdce7669658779738ee43c91b09
#
_entry.id   72cf7cdce7669658779738ee43c91b09
#
_cell.length_a   1.000
_cell.length_b   1.000
_cell.length_c   1.000
_cell.angle_alpha   90.00
_cell.angle_beta   90.00
_cell.angle_gamma   90.00
#
_symmetry.space_group_name_H-M   'P 1'
#
loop_
_entity.id
_entity.type
_entity.pdbx_description
1 polymer ?
#
loop_
_entity_poly.entity_id
_entity_poly.type
_entity_poly.pdbx_seq_one_letter_code
_entity_poly.pdbx_strand_id
1 'polypeptide(L)'
;SLVTSLMNQGDYEKGLVYAQHWYSQDDLSESAMRQIMQLLTVLGQRNEALNLYRAFEDRLYQELHIEPEQETTRLYRQLMDNTVIGLQRPARSSFSFPLVPILGRRVELETIERMLRTPDCRLLTILGPGGMGKTRLAQEASLRLQAWFLDGVYWVDLDTRQGEKELLLLIARTVGLAPRVMSDSMGDHSEGNLKAQLIDLLHAKRMLLVLDGFEGMQEHADKLSELLQRLPYVKILATSR
;
A
#
# COMPACT_ATOMS: atom_id res chain seq x y z
N SER A 1 2.20 9.57 -28.15
CA SER A 1 2.28 10.89 -27.46
C SER A 1 3.60 10.97 -26.66
N LEU A 2 4.03 12.17 -26.31
CA LEU A 2 5.21 12.40 -25.45
C LEU A 2 5.06 11.67 -24.10
N VAL A 3 3.87 11.70 -23.53
CA VAL A 3 3.55 10.99 -22.27
C VAL A 3 3.80 9.49 -22.39
N THR A 4 3.35 8.87 -23.48
CA THR A 4 3.59 7.43 -23.74
C THR A 4 5.08 7.12 -23.87
N SER A 5 5.86 8.01 -24.51
CA SER A 5 7.33 7.85 -24.62
C SER A 5 8.01 7.92 -23.25
N LEU A 6 7.61 8.86 -22.39
CA LEU A 6 8.12 8.98 -21.01
C LEU A 6 7.75 7.77 -20.16
N MET A 7 6.53 7.25 -20.30
CA MET A 7 6.11 6.02 -19.63
C MET A 7 6.98 4.83 -20.03
N ASN A 8 7.30 4.69 -21.31
CA ASN A 8 8.16 3.62 -21.81
C ASN A 8 9.61 3.74 -21.33
N GLN A 9 10.08 4.96 -21.03
CA GLN A 9 11.40 5.23 -20.47
C GLN A 9 11.43 5.10 -18.94
N GLY A 10 10.28 4.88 -18.30
CA GLY A 10 10.16 4.77 -16.84
C GLY A 10 10.15 6.12 -16.11
N ASP A 11 10.08 7.25 -16.82
CA ASP A 11 10.06 8.59 -16.24
C ASP A 11 8.61 9.03 -15.93
N TYR A 12 7.99 8.29 -15.00
CA TYR A 12 6.57 8.41 -14.70
C TYR A 12 6.19 9.75 -14.06
N GLU A 13 7.09 10.34 -13.25
CA GLU A 13 6.83 11.63 -12.59
C GLU A 13 6.75 12.76 -13.62
N LYS A 14 7.69 12.81 -14.57
CA LYS A 14 7.61 13.78 -15.68
C LYS A 14 6.41 13.49 -16.58
N GLY A 15 6.14 12.20 -16.85
CA GLY A 15 4.95 11.79 -17.60
C GLY A 15 3.67 12.34 -16.99
N LEU A 16 3.55 12.28 -15.66
CA LEU A 16 2.38 12.80 -14.93
C LEU A 16 2.25 14.32 -15.08
N VAL A 17 3.35 15.07 -14.92
CA VAL A 17 3.35 16.53 -15.11
C VAL A 17 2.86 16.91 -16.51
N TYR A 18 3.35 16.22 -17.55
CA TYR A 18 2.90 16.49 -18.92
C TYR A 18 1.45 16.09 -19.16
N ALA A 19 0.98 14.98 -18.60
CA ALA A 19 -0.41 14.55 -18.72
C ALA A 19 -1.37 15.51 -18.00
N GLN A 20 -0.98 16.00 -16.82
CA GLN A 20 -1.73 17.03 -16.09
C GLN A 20 -1.78 18.36 -16.85
N HIS A 21 -0.66 18.77 -17.45
CA HIS A 21 -0.64 19.97 -18.29
C HIS A 21 -1.54 19.82 -19.51
N TRP A 22 -1.54 18.65 -20.17
CA TRP A 22 -2.46 18.38 -21.27
C TRP A 22 -3.93 18.45 -20.81
N TYR A 23 -4.25 17.80 -19.69
CA TYR A 23 -5.58 17.82 -19.08
C TYR A 23 -6.03 19.25 -18.70
N SER A 24 -5.12 20.10 -18.25
CA SER A 24 -5.45 21.51 -17.92
C SER A 24 -5.84 22.37 -19.12
N GLN A 25 -5.53 21.93 -20.34
CA GLN A 25 -5.93 22.62 -21.57
C GLN A 25 -7.26 22.12 -22.13
N ASP A 26 -7.59 20.87 -21.83
CA ASP A 26 -8.85 20.22 -22.19
C ASP A 26 -9.22 19.26 -21.06
N ASP A 27 -9.98 19.78 -20.10
CA ASP A 27 -10.36 19.07 -18.87
C ASP A 27 -11.52 18.08 -19.08
N LEU A 28 -12.02 17.97 -20.31
CA LEU A 28 -12.95 16.94 -20.77
C LEU A 28 -12.25 15.85 -21.61
N SER A 29 -10.94 15.93 -21.80
CA SER A 29 -10.18 14.95 -22.55
C SER A 29 -10.07 13.61 -21.85
N GLU A 30 -10.84 12.62 -22.29
CA GLU A 30 -10.81 11.26 -21.78
C GLU A 30 -9.44 10.60 -21.96
N SER A 31 -8.76 10.91 -23.06
CA SER A 31 -7.41 10.39 -23.33
C SER A 31 -6.39 10.91 -22.33
N ALA A 32 -6.45 12.19 -21.96
CA ALA A 32 -5.58 12.78 -20.93
C ALA A 32 -5.91 12.18 -19.56
N MET A 33 -7.19 12.04 -19.23
CA MET A 33 -7.68 11.42 -18.01
C MET A 33 -7.17 9.99 -17.85
N ARG A 34 -7.29 9.15 -18.89
CA ARG A 34 -6.78 7.76 -18.85
C ARG A 34 -5.27 7.72 -18.59
N GLN A 35 -4.49 8.61 -19.22
CA GLN A 35 -3.04 8.65 -19.00
C GLN A 35 -2.69 9.09 -17.58
N ILE A 36 -3.39 10.07 -17.01
CA ILE A 36 -3.19 10.48 -15.62
C ILE A 36 -3.54 9.32 -14.67
N MET A 37 -4.68 8.66 -14.87
CA MET A 37 -5.08 7.51 -14.05
C MET A 37 -4.04 6.38 -14.08
N GLN A 38 -3.48 6.07 -15.25
CA GLN A 38 -2.43 5.07 -15.42
C GLN A 38 -1.13 5.48 -14.70
N LEU A 39 -0.70 6.72 -14.89
CA LEU A 39 0.51 7.26 -14.27
C LEU A 39 0.41 7.33 -12.75
N LEU A 40 -0.73 7.83 -12.21
CA LEU A 40 -1.00 7.83 -10.78
C LEU A 40 -0.98 6.41 -10.21
N THR A 41 -1.53 5.44 -10.96
CA THR A 41 -1.52 4.02 -10.55
C THR A 41 -0.09 3.48 -10.47
N VAL A 42 0.74 3.75 -11.48
CA VAL A 42 2.15 3.32 -11.49
C VAL A 42 2.95 3.99 -10.37
N LEU A 43 2.62 5.25 -10.04
CA LEU A 43 3.21 5.99 -8.94
C LEU A 43 2.69 5.56 -7.55
N GLY A 44 1.75 4.60 -7.49
CA GLY A 44 1.16 4.10 -6.25
C GLY A 44 0.07 5.01 -5.67
N GLN A 45 -0.42 5.98 -6.43
CA GLN A 45 -1.45 6.96 -6.07
C GLN A 45 -2.83 6.54 -6.58
N ARG A 46 -3.16 5.25 -6.48
CA ARG A 46 -4.40 4.66 -7.00
C ARG A 46 -5.67 5.36 -6.52
N ASN A 47 -5.72 5.73 -5.23
CA ASN A 47 -6.91 6.39 -4.70
C ASN A 47 -7.09 7.78 -5.30
N GLU A 48 -5.99 8.48 -5.60
CA GLU A 48 -6.04 9.75 -6.31
C GLU A 48 -6.59 9.55 -7.73
N ALA A 49 -6.15 8.50 -8.43
CA ALA A 49 -6.70 8.13 -9.73
C ALA A 49 -8.20 7.84 -9.69
N LEU A 50 -8.68 7.12 -8.66
CA LEU A 50 -10.10 6.81 -8.49
C LEU A 50 -10.94 8.05 -8.17
N ASN A 51 -10.42 8.95 -7.32
CA ASN A 51 -11.08 10.20 -6.98
C ASN A 51 -11.13 11.15 -8.18
N LEU A 52 -10.05 11.20 -8.95
CA LEU A 52 -9.98 12.02 -10.16
C LEU A 52 -11.01 11.55 -11.21
N TYR A 53 -11.16 10.23 -11.39
CA TYR A 53 -12.20 9.69 -12.29
C TYR A 53 -13.61 10.11 -11.86
N ARG A 54 -13.94 10.03 -10.57
CA ARG A 54 -15.27 10.44 -10.07
C ARG A 54 -15.55 11.91 -10.33
N ALA A 55 -14.57 12.77 -10.05
CA ALA A 55 -14.69 14.20 -10.33
C ALA A 55 -14.84 14.48 -11.84
N PHE A 56 -14.18 13.68 -12.67
CA PHE A 56 -14.30 13.77 -14.13
C PHE A 56 -15.67 13.29 -14.65
N GLU A 57 -16.16 12.16 -14.12
CA GLU A 57 -17.50 11.63 -14.44
C GLU A 57 -18.59 12.64 -14.08
N ASP A 58 -18.54 13.22 -12.88
CA ASP A 58 -19.46 14.27 -12.45
C ASP A 58 -19.41 15.50 -13.37
N ARG A 59 -18.22 15.91 -13.81
CA ARG A 59 -18.04 17.04 -14.72
C ARG A 59 -18.60 16.77 -16.11
N LEU A 60 -18.31 15.60 -16.70
CA LEU A 60 -18.87 15.19 -17.98
C LEU A 60 -20.40 15.20 -17.96
N TYR A 61 -20.97 14.73 -16.86
CA TYR A 61 -22.42 14.75 -16.71
C TYR A 61 -22.98 16.16 -16.55
N GLN A 62 -22.32 17.04 -15.81
CA GLN A 62 -22.76 18.42 -15.59
C GLN A 62 -22.65 19.27 -16.85
N GLU A 63 -21.57 19.13 -17.62
CA GLU A 63 -21.29 19.99 -18.77
C GLU A 63 -21.87 19.46 -20.08
N LEU A 64 -21.83 18.14 -20.29
CA LEU A 64 -22.20 17.54 -21.56
C LEU A 64 -23.40 16.59 -21.47
N HIS A 65 -23.83 16.20 -20.25
CA HIS A 65 -24.87 15.20 -19.98
C HIS A 65 -24.57 13.83 -20.62
N ILE A 66 -23.27 13.46 -20.65
CA ILE A 66 -22.80 12.17 -21.16
C ILE A 66 -22.06 11.40 -20.05
N GLU A 67 -21.99 10.09 -20.22
CA GLU A 67 -21.16 9.21 -19.39
C GLU A 67 -19.76 9.07 -20.01
N PRO A 68 -18.72 8.77 -19.21
CA PRO A 68 -17.38 8.50 -19.73
C PRO A 68 -17.37 7.33 -20.73
N GLU A 69 -16.45 7.37 -21.69
CA GLU A 69 -16.22 6.31 -22.66
C GLU A 69 -16.01 4.94 -21.99
N GLN A 70 -16.36 3.88 -22.71
CA GLN A 70 -16.18 2.51 -22.21
C GLN A 70 -14.75 2.18 -21.81
N GLU A 71 -13.75 2.73 -22.52
CA GLU A 71 -12.34 2.54 -22.18
C GLU A 71 -11.97 3.17 -20.83
N THR A 72 -12.46 4.37 -20.58
CA THR A 72 -12.21 5.11 -19.33
C THR A 72 -12.91 4.44 -18.15
N THR A 73 -14.16 4.05 -18.33
CA THR A 73 -14.95 3.28 -17.35
C THR A 73 -14.33 1.90 -17.10
N ARG A 74 -13.81 1.23 -18.15
CA ARG A 74 -13.13 -0.05 -18.01
C ARG A 74 -11.84 0.09 -17.20
N LEU A 75 -11.04 1.12 -17.47
CA LEU A 75 -9.85 1.41 -16.69
C LEU A 75 -10.19 1.66 -15.22
N TYR A 76 -11.22 2.45 -14.92
CA TYR A 76 -11.72 2.70 -13.57
C TYR A 76 -12.11 1.40 -12.86
N ARG A 77 -12.89 0.52 -13.52
CA ARG A 77 -13.27 -0.80 -12.97
C ARG A 77 -12.05 -1.67 -12.72
N GLN A 78 -11.10 -1.72 -13.67
CA GLN A 78 -9.84 -2.43 -13.49
C GLN A 78 -9.04 -1.91 -12.31
N LEU A 79 -9.03 -0.60 -12.11
CA LEU A 79 -8.44 0.01 -10.93
C LEU A 79 -9.20 -0.37 -9.66
N MET A 80 -10.54 -0.37 -9.70
CA MET A 80 -11.37 -0.80 -8.57
C MET A 80 -11.17 -2.27 -8.22
N ASP A 81 -11.13 -3.17 -9.24
CA ASP A 81 -10.99 -4.62 -9.07
C ASP A 81 -9.54 -5.07 -8.89
N ASN A 82 -8.59 -4.12 -8.96
CA ASN A 82 -7.15 -4.39 -8.90
C ASN A 82 -6.61 -5.32 -10.02
N THR A 83 -7.26 -5.35 -11.17
CA THR A 83 -6.91 -6.20 -12.32
C THR A 83 -6.00 -5.52 -13.35
N VAL A 84 -5.38 -4.37 -13.03
CA VAL A 84 -4.42 -3.72 -13.93
C VAL A 84 -3.13 -4.54 -13.96
N ILE A 85 -3.11 -5.54 -14.85
CA ILE A 85 -1.94 -6.31 -15.20
C ILE A 85 -1.17 -5.48 -16.24
N GLY A 86 0.03 -4.99 -15.89
CA GLY A 86 0.98 -4.52 -16.89
C GLY A 86 1.79 -3.25 -16.61
N LEU A 87 1.40 -2.41 -15.65
CA LEU A 87 2.19 -1.23 -15.28
C LEU A 87 2.68 -1.36 -13.84
N GLN A 88 3.53 -2.34 -13.59
CA GLN A 88 4.09 -2.55 -12.27
C GLN A 88 5.35 -1.69 -12.09
N ARG A 89 5.22 -0.60 -11.35
CA ARG A 89 6.33 -0.19 -10.51
C ARG A 89 6.52 -1.32 -9.49
N PRO A 90 7.71 -1.90 -9.34
CA PRO A 90 7.89 -2.91 -8.30
C PRO A 90 7.42 -2.31 -6.97
N ALA A 91 6.50 -2.99 -6.30
CA ALA A 91 5.97 -2.53 -5.02
C ALA A 91 7.16 -2.23 -4.11
N ARG A 92 7.17 -1.07 -3.46
CA ARG A 92 8.25 -0.70 -2.55
C ARG A 92 8.33 -1.74 -1.45
N SER A 93 9.51 -2.32 -1.30
CA SER A 93 9.80 -3.32 -0.28
C SER A 93 10.91 -2.79 0.60
N SER A 94 10.72 -2.83 1.90
CA SER A 94 11.73 -2.36 2.86
C SER A 94 12.78 -3.41 3.19
N PHE A 95 12.74 -4.59 2.54
CA PHE A 95 13.67 -5.68 2.82
C PHE A 95 14.09 -6.43 1.55
N SER A 96 15.23 -7.13 1.64
CA SER A 96 15.73 -7.99 0.56
C SER A 96 15.05 -9.35 0.61
N PHE A 97 14.54 -9.80 -0.53
CA PHE A 97 13.96 -11.13 -0.65
C PHE A 97 15.05 -12.21 -0.64
N PRO A 98 14.79 -13.34 -0.01
CA PRO A 98 15.74 -14.45 0.01
C PRO A 98 15.86 -15.10 -1.38
N LEU A 99 17.10 -15.41 -1.78
CA LEU A 99 17.42 -15.98 -3.09
C LEU A 99 16.99 -17.44 -3.27
N VAL A 100 16.77 -18.18 -2.17
CA VAL A 100 16.43 -19.60 -2.21
C VAL A 100 14.95 -19.80 -1.95
N PRO A 101 14.20 -20.48 -2.83
CA PRO A 101 12.80 -20.76 -2.61
C PRO A 101 12.58 -21.68 -1.41
N ILE A 102 11.44 -21.50 -0.74
CA ILE A 102 11.03 -22.38 0.37
C ILE A 102 10.50 -23.70 -0.20
N LEU A 103 10.93 -24.83 0.36
CA LEU A 103 10.49 -26.16 -0.04
C LEU A 103 9.47 -26.73 0.97
N GLY A 104 8.46 -27.45 0.47
CA GLY A 104 7.53 -28.23 1.30
C GLY A 104 6.47 -27.43 2.07
N ARG A 105 6.31 -26.11 1.82
CA ARG A 105 5.35 -25.23 2.53
C ARG A 105 4.27 -24.67 1.60
N ARG A 106 3.90 -25.42 0.57
CA ARG A 106 2.96 -24.94 -0.45
C ARG A 106 1.57 -24.68 0.12
N VAL A 107 1.06 -25.57 0.95
CA VAL A 107 -0.30 -25.48 1.52
C VAL A 107 -0.41 -24.29 2.46
N GLU A 108 0.61 -24.06 3.29
CA GLU A 108 0.65 -22.91 4.20
C GLU A 108 0.72 -21.61 3.41
N LEU A 109 1.55 -21.53 2.37
CA LEU A 109 1.65 -20.35 1.51
C LEU A 109 0.33 -20.03 0.80
N GLU A 110 -0.32 -21.03 0.18
CA GLU A 110 -1.62 -20.88 -0.47
C GLU A 110 -2.69 -20.43 0.54
N THR A 111 -2.62 -20.90 1.78
CA THR A 111 -3.54 -20.50 2.84
C THR A 111 -3.33 -19.05 3.25
N ILE A 112 -2.08 -18.63 3.46
CA ILE A 112 -1.73 -17.23 3.80
C ILE A 112 -2.17 -16.29 2.66
N GLU A 113 -1.87 -16.65 1.41
CA GLU A 113 -2.26 -15.86 0.25
C GLU A 113 -3.78 -15.70 0.17
N ARG A 114 -4.52 -16.79 0.30
CA ARG A 114 -5.99 -16.77 0.26
C ARG A 114 -6.55 -15.89 1.37
N MET A 115 -6.08 -16.04 2.61
CA MET A 115 -6.57 -15.27 3.75
C MET A 115 -6.27 -13.78 3.59
N LEU A 116 -5.04 -13.43 3.23
CA LEU A 116 -4.66 -12.02 3.06
C LEU A 116 -5.31 -11.34 1.83
N ARG A 117 -5.80 -12.12 0.86
CA ARG A 117 -6.62 -11.58 -0.24
C ARG A 117 -8.07 -11.34 0.16
N THR A 118 -8.58 -12.03 1.17
CA THR A 118 -9.94 -11.82 1.68
C THR A 118 -10.08 -10.44 2.31
N PRO A 119 -11.08 -9.61 1.96
CA PRO A 119 -11.23 -8.26 2.50
C PRO A 119 -11.27 -8.22 4.03
N ASP A 120 -11.96 -9.16 4.65
CA ASP A 120 -12.21 -9.20 6.10
C ASP A 120 -10.98 -9.62 6.91
N CYS A 121 -10.01 -10.32 6.30
CA CYS A 121 -8.78 -10.70 6.98
C CYS A 121 -7.81 -9.52 6.98
N ARG A 122 -7.71 -8.82 8.11
CA ARG A 122 -6.89 -7.62 8.27
C ARG A 122 -5.61 -7.88 9.07
N LEU A 123 -5.63 -8.88 9.91
CA LEU A 123 -4.49 -9.35 10.71
C LEU A 123 -4.41 -10.86 10.62
N LEU A 124 -3.27 -11.38 10.21
CA LEU A 124 -2.97 -12.81 10.15
C LEU A 124 -1.69 -13.07 10.94
N THR A 125 -1.73 -14.05 11.84
CA THR A 125 -0.55 -14.42 12.63
C THR A 125 -0.10 -15.84 12.30
N ILE A 126 1.19 -15.98 11.97
CA ILE A 126 1.86 -17.28 11.81
C ILE A 126 2.41 -17.67 13.19
N LEU A 127 1.82 -18.71 13.78
CA LEU A 127 2.21 -19.25 15.08
C LEU A 127 3.06 -20.52 14.95
N GLY A 128 4.01 -20.71 15.85
CA GLY A 128 4.76 -21.96 15.95
C GLY A 128 6.08 -21.81 16.73
N PRO A 129 6.68 -22.92 17.16
CA PRO A 129 7.94 -22.92 17.90
C PRO A 129 9.09 -22.19 17.18
N GLY A 130 10.11 -21.80 17.95
CA GLY A 130 11.35 -21.24 17.40
C GLY A 130 12.00 -22.20 16.38
N GLY A 131 12.62 -21.64 15.33
CA GLY A 131 13.32 -22.44 14.30
C GLY A 131 12.44 -23.11 13.26
N MET A 132 11.10 -23.05 13.34
CA MET A 132 10.20 -23.69 12.36
C MET A 132 10.08 -22.94 11.00
N GLY A 133 10.82 -21.86 10.82
CA GLY A 133 10.85 -21.12 9.55
C GLY A 133 9.68 -20.15 9.34
N LYS A 134 9.06 -19.63 10.40
CA LYS A 134 7.97 -18.65 10.32
C LYS A 134 8.37 -17.39 9.57
N THR A 135 9.50 -16.79 9.92
CA THR A 135 10.10 -15.64 9.23
C THR A 135 10.27 -15.93 7.75
N ARG A 136 10.81 -17.10 7.42
CA ARG A 136 11.01 -17.53 6.04
C ARG A 136 9.69 -17.70 5.28
N LEU A 137 8.67 -18.26 5.95
CA LEU A 137 7.33 -18.42 5.39
C LEU A 137 6.67 -17.06 5.15
N ALA A 138 6.81 -16.12 6.10
CA ALA A 138 6.31 -14.75 5.95
C ALA A 138 7.01 -14.01 4.80
N GLN A 139 8.33 -14.17 4.62
CA GLN A 139 9.09 -13.61 3.51
C GLN A 139 8.58 -14.11 2.16
N GLU A 140 8.41 -15.42 2.01
CA GLU A 140 7.93 -16.03 0.77
C GLU A 140 6.49 -15.63 0.45
N ALA A 141 5.60 -15.61 1.45
CA ALA A 141 4.23 -15.13 1.30
C ALA A 141 4.18 -13.66 0.89
N SER A 142 5.03 -12.84 1.47
CA SER A 142 5.18 -11.41 1.16
C SER A 142 5.61 -11.20 -0.28
N LEU A 143 6.57 -11.98 -0.77
CA LEU A 143 7.01 -11.94 -2.16
C LEU A 143 5.87 -12.25 -3.14
N ARG A 144 5.09 -13.30 -2.87
CA ARG A 144 3.97 -13.71 -3.71
C ARG A 144 2.81 -12.72 -3.70
N LEU A 145 2.65 -12.01 -2.59
CA LEU A 145 1.61 -11.00 -2.39
C LEU A 145 2.04 -9.58 -2.82
N GLN A 146 3.31 -9.38 -3.20
CA GLN A 146 3.85 -8.06 -3.52
C GLN A 146 3.03 -7.31 -4.58
N ALA A 147 2.62 -8.00 -5.64
CA ALA A 147 1.79 -7.41 -6.70
C ALA A 147 0.38 -7.05 -6.23
N TRP A 148 -0.08 -7.61 -5.11
CA TRP A 148 -1.41 -7.36 -4.54
C TRP A 148 -1.47 -6.10 -3.69
N PHE A 149 -0.33 -5.67 -3.12
CA PHE A 149 -0.20 -4.49 -2.26
C PHE A 149 0.49 -3.36 -3.00
N LEU A 150 -0.28 -2.52 -3.67
CA LEU A 150 0.20 -1.49 -4.59
C LEU A 150 1.09 -0.44 -3.93
N ASP A 151 0.85 -0.15 -2.65
CA ASP A 151 1.66 0.80 -1.87
C ASP A 151 2.84 0.10 -1.17
N GLY A 152 3.02 -1.20 -1.39
CA GLY A 152 4.21 -1.94 -0.98
C GLY A 152 4.01 -2.96 0.13
N VAL A 153 5.09 -3.70 0.35
CA VAL A 153 5.25 -4.64 1.47
C VAL A 153 6.38 -4.12 2.36
N TYR A 154 6.09 -3.91 3.62
CA TYR A 154 7.01 -3.30 4.58
C TYR A 154 7.30 -4.26 5.71
N TRP A 155 8.59 -4.51 5.93
CA TRP A 155 9.07 -5.41 6.96
C TRP A 155 9.48 -4.64 8.21
N VAL A 156 8.92 -5.02 9.34
CA VAL A 156 9.22 -4.48 10.66
C VAL A 156 9.77 -5.63 11.51
N ASP A 157 11.05 -5.57 11.80
CA ASP A 157 11.71 -6.53 12.69
C ASP A 157 11.52 -6.06 14.14
N LEU A 158 10.85 -6.88 14.96
CA LEU A 158 10.47 -6.54 16.32
C LEU A 158 11.45 -7.21 17.30
N ASP A 159 12.15 -6.40 18.07
CA ASP A 159 12.87 -6.90 19.22
C ASP A 159 11.90 -7.05 20.41
N THR A 160 11.97 -8.17 21.13
CA THR A 160 11.07 -8.56 22.23
C THR A 160 11.03 -7.60 23.43
N ARG A 161 11.76 -6.50 23.39
CA ARG A 161 11.90 -5.51 24.47
C ARG A 161 11.20 -4.18 24.20
N GLN A 162 10.44 -4.08 23.13
CA GLN A 162 9.88 -2.81 22.69
C GLN A 162 8.47 -2.56 23.21
N GLY A 163 8.23 -1.34 23.68
CA GLY A 163 6.90 -0.86 24.06
C GLY A 163 6.06 -0.37 22.86
N GLU A 164 4.80 -0.01 23.11
CA GLU A 164 3.86 0.45 22.07
C GLU A 164 4.37 1.64 21.26
N LYS A 165 4.90 2.67 21.95
CA LYS A 165 5.44 3.87 21.31
C LYS A 165 6.55 3.51 20.32
N GLU A 166 7.37 2.53 20.68
CA GLU A 166 8.44 2.04 19.83
C GLU A 166 7.92 1.28 18.62
N LEU A 167 6.86 0.49 18.77
CA LEU A 167 6.17 -0.18 17.65
C LEU A 167 5.66 0.83 16.63
N LEU A 168 4.92 1.86 17.07
CA LEU A 168 4.41 2.90 16.18
C LEU A 168 5.55 3.68 15.52
N LEU A 169 6.64 3.97 16.23
CA LEU A 169 7.82 4.63 15.68
C LEU A 169 8.53 3.75 14.65
N LEU A 170 8.65 2.45 14.88
CA LEU A 170 9.23 1.51 13.92
C LEU A 170 8.40 1.43 12.65
N ILE A 171 7.08 1.29 12.78
CA ILE A 171 6.16 1.31 11.64
C ILE A 171 6.35 2.63 10.88
N ALA A 172 6.33 3.77 11.57
CA ALA A 172 6.47 5.09 10.97
C ALA A 172 7.76 5.22 10.15
N ARG A 173 8.89 4.82 10.73
CA ARG A 173 10.21 4.82 10.06
C ARG A 173 10.20 3.90 8.83
N THR A 174 9.65 2.69 8.98
CA THR A 174 9.64 1.69 7.92
C THR A 174 8.80 2.15 6.72
N VAL A 175 7.68 2.82 6.94
CA VAL A 175 6.83 3.37 5.87
C VAL A 175 7.32 4.72 5.32
N GLY A 176 8.44 5.24 5.85
CA GLY A 176 9.04 6.48 5.37
C GLY A 176 8.39 7.75 5.91
N LEU A 177 7.68 7.66 7.04
CA LEU A 177 7.27 8.85 7.79
C LEU A 177 8.55 9.46 8.39
N ALA A 178 9.08 10.51 7.75
CA ALA A 178 10.20 11.23 8.29
C ALA A 178 9.82 11.79 9.67
N PRO A 179 10.60 11.51 10.71
CA PRO A 179 10.32 12.07 12.02
C PRO A 179 10.59 13.57 12.00
N ARG A 180 9.63 14.38 11.56
CA ARG A 180 9.59 15.82 11.85
C ARG A 180 9.48 16.10 13.35
N VAL A 181 9.45 15.03 14.14
CA VAL A 181 9.28 15.00 15.58
C VAL A 181 10.61 15.14 16.34
N MET A 182 11.76 15.23 15.67
CA MET A 182 13.05 15.31 16.35
C MET A 182 13.71 16.70 16.38
N SER A 183 13.08 17.73 15.85
CA SER A 183 13.59 19.10 16.00
C SER A 183 12.56 20.01 16.65
N ASP A 184 12.88 20.36 17.89
CA ASP A 184 12.48 21.60 18.58
C ASP A 184 10.99 21.88 18.82
N SER A 185 10.49 21.38 19.92
CA SER A 185 9.95 22.22 21.01
C SER A 185 9.46 21.33 22.14
N MET A 186 9.86 21.68 23.34
CA MET A 186 9.37 21.10 24.60
C MET A 186 7.84 21.28 24.66
N GLY A 187 7.10 20.21 24.42
CA GLY A 187 5.65 20.24 24.62
C GLY A 187 4.94 19.26 23.67
N ASP A 188 4.53 18.17 24.23
CA ASP A 188 3.51 17.26 23.68
C ASP A 188 3.93 16.33 22.52
N HIS A 189 4.94 15.50 22.79
CA HIS A 189 5.17 14.28 22.00
C HIS A 189 4.20 13.19 22.47
N SER A 190 2.90 13.45 22.44
CA SER A 190 1.92 12.46 22.85
C SER A 190 1.87 11.36 21.79
N GLU A 191 1.81 10.13 22.25
CA GLU A 191 1.60 8.92 21.43
C GLU A 191 0.40 9.08 20.47
N GLY A 192 -0.59 9.88 20.88
CA GLY A 192 -1.75 10.24 20.08
C GLY A 192 -1.41 11.00 18.81
N ASN A 193 -0.40 11.88 18.83
CA ASN A 193 0.00 12.65 17.65
C ASN A 193 0.69 11.74 16.60
N LEU A 194 1.58 10.84 17.02
CA LEU A 194 2.22 9.89 16.10
C LEU A 194 1.19 8.94 15.47
N LYS A 195 0.23 8.45 16.26
CA LYS A 195 -0.86 7.60 15.78
C LYS A 195 -1.73 8.33 14.76
N ALA A 196 -2.08 9.60 15.01
CA ALA A 196 -2.84 10.41 14.07
C ALA A 196 -2.08 10.60 12.75
N GLN A 197 -0.80 10.96 12.79
CA GLN A 197 0.05 11.11 11.60
C GLN A 197 0.18 9.80 10.80
N LEU A 198 0.29 8.65 11.48
CA LEU A 198 0.31 7.34 10.82
C LEU A 198 -1.03 7.04 10.14
N ILE A 199 -2.15 7.33 10.80
CA ILE A 199 -3.48 7.14 10.22
C ILE A 199 -3.62 8.01 8.97
N ASP A 200 -3.30 9.28 9.03
CA ASP A 200 -3.39 10.21 7.90
C ASP A 200 -2.52 9.76 6.71
N LEU A 201 -1.29 9.28 6.99
CA LEU A 201 -0.39 8.79 5.96
C LEU A 201 -0.89 7.49 5.32
N LEU A 202 -1.43 6.57 6.13
CA LEU A 202 -1.72 5.19 5.73
C LEU A 202 -3.18 4.92 5.37
N HIS A 203 -4.11 5.82 5.73
CA HIS A 203 -5.55 5.64 5.54
C HIS A 203 -5.95 5.21 4.13
N ALA A 204 -5.29 5.78 3.11
CA ALA A 204 -5.58 5.49 1.71
C ALA A 204 -4.62 4.43 1.11
N LYS A 205 -3.68 3.90 1.88
CA LYS A 205 -2.61 3.02 1.39
C LYS A 205 -3.03 1.55 1.42
N ARG A 206 -2.85 0.87 0.29
CA ARG A 206 -3.02 -0.57 0.16
C ARG A 206 -1.68 -1.27 0.32
N MET A 207 -1.33 -1.58 1.56
CA MET A 207 -0.02 -2.14 1.90
C MET A 207 -0.12 -3.33 2.84
N LEU A 208 0.96 -4.12 2.86
CA LEU A 208 1.17 -5.19 3.82
C LEU A 208 2.30 -4.78 4.78
N LEU A 209 1.98 -4.75 6.06
CA LEU A 209 2.99 -4.65 7.13
C LEU A 209 3.31 -6.06 7.63
N VAL A 210 4.56 -6.45 7.59
CA VAL A 210 5.02 -7.74 8.13
C VAL A 210 5.73 -7.46 9.43
N LEU A 211 5.17 -7.97 10.53
CA LEU A 211 5.71 -7.82 11.89
C LEU A 211 6.39 -9.13 12.30
N ASP A 212 7.70 -9.17 12.22
CA ASP A 212 8.46 -10.38 12.58
C ASP A 212 8.89 -10.34 14.04
N GLY A 213 8.58 -11.40 14.79
CA GLY A 213 8.92 -11.48 16.22
C GLY A 213 7.88 -10.86 17.16
N PHE A 214 6.59 -11.00 16.88
CA PHE A 214 5.50 -10.37 17.63
C PHE A 214 5.28 -10.98 19.03
N GLU A 215 6.02 -12.00 19.43
CA GLU A 215 5.84 -12.72 20.72
C GLU A 215 5.96 -11.85 21.97
N GLY A 216 6.70 -10.74 21.91
CA GLY A 216 6.82 -9.79 23.02
C GLY A 216 5.77 -8.67 23.02
N MET A 217 4.89 -8.66 22.03
CA MET A 217 3.98 -7.54 21.75
C MET A 217 2.50 -7.90 21.90
N GLN A 218 2.17 -9.06 22.47
CA GLN A 218 0.80 -9.56 22.57
C GLN A 218 -0.12 -8.60 23.35
N GLU A 219 0.42 -7.92 24.37
CA GLU A 219 -0.30 -6.90 25.15
C GLU A 219 -0.70 -5.68 24.30
N HIS A 220 -0.09 -5.51 23.12
CA HIS A 220 -0.37 -4.41 22.20
C HIS A 220 -1.25 -4.82 21.02
N ALA A 221 -1.75 -6.05 20.98
CA ALA A 221 -2.60 -6.57 19.90
C ALA A 221 -3.90 -5.76 19.76
N ASP A 222 -4.50 -5.33 20.89
CA ASP A 222 -5.71 -4.51 20.87
C ASP A 222 -5.48 -3.16 20.21
N LYS A 223 -4.31 -2.57 20.42
CA LYS A 223 -3.94 -1.29 19.84
C LYS A 223 -3.63 -1.38 18.35
N LEU A 224 -3.03 -2.48 17.90
CA LEU A 224 -2.92 -2.77 16.46
C LEU A 224 -4.30 -2.95 15.83
N SER A 225 -5.22 -3.61 16.52
CA SER A 225 -6.59 -3.77 16.05
C SER A 225 -7.30 -2.42 15.93
N GLU A 226 -7.12 -1.53 16.92
CA GLU A 226 -7.65 -0.17 16.88
C GLU A 226 -7.04 0.66 15.72
N LEU A 227 -5.74 0.54 15.48
CA LEU A 227 -5.07 1.17 14.34
C LEU A 227 -5.67 0.66 13.02
N LEU A 228 -5.83 -0.66 12.88
CA LEU A 228 -6.40 -1.28 11.70
C LEU A 228 -7.85 -0.85 11.43
N GLN A 229 -8.66 -0.58 12.46
CA GLN A 229 -10.03 -0.07 12.28
C GLN A 229 -10.05 1.26 11.52
N ARG A 230 -9.01 2.08 11.66
CA ARG A 230 -8.84 3.37 10.98
C ARG A 230 -8.17 3.26 9.62
N LEU A 231 -7.57 2.11 9.29
CA LEU A 231 -6.75 1.89 8.09
C LEU A 231 -7.40 0.84 7.18
N PRO A 232 -8.44 1.17 6.39
CA PRO A 232 -9.28 0.18 5.71
C PRO A 232 -8.53 -0.73 4.71
N TYR A 233 -7.38 -0.33 4.20
CA TYR A 233 -6.66 -1.06 3.15
C TYR A 233 -5.27 -1.58 3.60
N VAL A 234 -4.87 -1.30 4.83
CA VAL A 234 -3.64 -1.87 5.40
C VAL A 234 -3.93 -3.24 5.96
N LYS A 235 -3.06 -4.21 5.71
CA LYS A 235 -3.09 -5.55 6.30
C LYS A 235 -1.80 -5.83 7.06
N ILE A 236 -1.90 -6.69 8.04
CA ILE A 236 -0.76 -7.10 8.87
C ILE A 236 -0.58 -8.62 8.78
N LEU A 237 0.66 -9.04 8.56
CA LEU A 237 1.12 -10.42 8.71
C LEU A 237 2.13 -10.45 9.86
N ALA A 238 1.79 -11.11 10.95
CA ALA A 238 2.67 -11.21 12.11
C ALA A 238 3.26 -12.61 12.24
N THR A 239 4.49 -12.74 12.74
CA THR A 239 5.06 -14.02 13.20
C THR A 239 5.18 -14.01 14.72
N SER A 240 4.82 -15.09 15.39
CA SER A 240 4.91 -15.22 16.84
C SER A 240 5.23 -16.66 17.26
N ARG A 241 5.71 -16.81 18.48
CA ARG A 241 5.91 -18.13 19.10
C ARG A 241 4.66 -18.61 19.82
#